data_6b616529ff7e7ae841f6931310384d1e
#
_entry.id   6b616529ff7e7ae841f6931310384d1e
#
_cell.length_a   1.000
_cell.length_b   1.000
_cell.length_c   1.000
_cell.angle_alpha   90.00
_cell.angle_beta   90.00
_cell.angle_gamma   90.00
#
_symmetry.space_group_name_H-M   'P 1'
#
loop_
_entity.id
_entity.type
_entity.pdbx_description
1 polymer ?
#
loop_
_entity_poly.entity_id
_entity_poly.type
_entity_poly.pdbx_seq_one_letter_code
_entity_poly.pdbx_strand_id
1 'polypeptide(L)'
;MAALATGACGPRGSATHLVGFSQCNLGEPWRVAMNAEVAARARDYPDLEIVFADAQQDNAKQVADVENFLRQRVDLLMISPNEAKPLTPVVERAFKAGIPVIVIDRGIEGESYTTFIGADNYEIGRQAGAHIAEILQGQGAIVEIRGLPGSPPAIDRSRGMHDAIAAHQGLRIMHSPVANWLREEAMAQMEMALAAHPRIDLVYAHNDPMAVGAYLAARRRAGSAR
;
A
#
# COMPACT_ATOMS: atom_id res chain seq x y z
N MET A 1 -9.29 31.61 -54.19
CA MET A 1 -8.01 31.24 -53.57
C MET A 1 -8.23 31.05 -52.08
N ALA A 2 -8.29 29.83 -51.64
CA ALA A 2 -8.47 29.50 -50.24
C ALA A 2 -7.08 29.15 -49.64
N ALA A 3 -6.63 29.93 -48.68
CA ALA A 3 -5.38 29.68 -47.95
C ALA A 3 -5.60 28.61 -46.91
N LEU A 4 -4.98 27.46 -47.10
CA LEU A 4 -4.87 26.39 -46.09
C LEU A 4 -3.88 26.86 -45.00
N ALA A 5 -4.41 27.14 -43.81
CA ALA A 5 -3.60 27.36 -42.63
C ALA A 5 -3.06 26.00 -42.15
N THR A 6 -1.79 25.73 -42.43
CA THR A 6 -1.05 24.62 -41.81
C THR A 6 -0.77 24.98 -40.35
N GLY A 7 -1.53 24.41 -39.45
CA GLY A 7 -1.24 24.48 -38.03
C GLY A 7 0.10 23.76 -37.77
N ALA A 8 1.14 24.55 -37.48
CA ALA A 8 2.41 24.03 -37.02
C ALA A 8 2.19 23.40 -35.63
N CYS A 9 2.23 22.06 -35.56
CA CYS A 9 2.42 21.34 -34.30
C CYS A 9 3.84 21.73 -33.85
N GLY A 10 3.96 22.59 -32.83
CA GLY A 10 5.24 22.92 -32.22
C GLY A 10 5.88 21.66 -31.67
N PRO A 11 7.22 21.55 -31.69
CA PRO A 11 7.89 20.41 -31.07
C PRO A 11 7.50 20.35 -29.58
N ARG A 12 6.90 19.24 -29.16
CA ARG A 12 6.89 18.91 -27.75
C ARG A 12 8.34 18.97 -27.31
N GLY A 13 8.65 19.79 -26.26
CA GLY A 13 9.95 19.73 -25.62
C GLY A 13 10.14 18.25 -25.24
N SER A 14 11.09 17.59 -25.89
CA SER A 14 11.28 16.16 -25.70
C SER A 14 11.85 15.95 -24.30
N ALA A 15 11.00 15.50 -23.36
CA ALA A 15 11.54 14.80 -22.23
C ALA A 15 12.48 13.70 -22.76
N THR A 16 13.71 13.67 -22.28
CA THR A 16 14.69 12.66 -22.72
C THR A 16 14.48 11.34 -22.03
N HIS A 17 13.74 11.34 -20.89
CA HIS A 17 13.48 10.16 -20.09
C HIS A 17 12.01 10.06 -19.69
N LEU A 18 11.37 8.96 -20.06
CA LEU A 18 9.98 8.63 -19.71
C LEU A 18 9.96 7.64 -18.53
N VAL A 19 9.32 8.02 -17.43
CA VAL A 19 9.16 7.16 -16.23
C VAL A 19 7.71 6.73 -16.12
N GLY A 20 7.46 5.40 -16.07
CA GLY A 20 6.16 4.85 -15.73
C GLY A 20 6.07 4.62 -14.21
N PHE A 21 5.08 5.21 -13.55
CA PHE A 21 4.83 4.93 -12.13
C PHE A 21 3.47 4.26 -11.94
N SER A 22 3.49 2.96 -11.61
CA SER A 22 2.31 2.15 -11.30
C SER A 22 2.08 2.12 -9.80
N GLN A 23 0.98 2.75 -9.37
CA GLN A 23 0.53 2.77 -7.98
C GLN A 23 -0.58 1.74 -7.77
N CYS A 24 -0.54 0.97 -6.67
CA CYS A 24 -1.53 -0.07 -6.39
C CYS A 24 -2.95 0.49 -6.17
N ASN A 25 -3.08 1.66 -5.56
CA ASN A 25 -4.33 2.40 -5.41
C ASN A 25 -4.08 3.83 -4.95
N LEU A 26 -5.10 4.68 -5.02
CA LEU A 26 -5.12 6.04 -4.47
C LEU A 26 -6.19 6.23 -3.38
N GLY A 27 -6.73 5.14 -2.83
CA GLY A 27 -7.67 5.17 -1.70
C GLY A 27 -7.03 5.50 -0.35
N GLU A 28 -5.70 5.46 -0.27
CA GLU A 28 -4.93 5.78 0.93
C GLU A 28 -4.32 7.19 0.80
N PRO A 29 -4.61 8.14 1.72
CA PRO A 29 -4.15 9.53 1.60
C PRO A 29 -2.64 9.71 1.43
N TRP A 30 -1.82 8.86 2.06
CA TRP A 30 -0.38 8.93 1.95
C TRP A 30 0.13 8.58 0.54
N ARG A 31 -0.60 7.73 -0.23
CA ARG A 31 -0.27 7.41 -1.62
C ARG A 31 -0.54 8.59 -2.55
N VAL A 32 -1.63 9.31 -2.28
CA VAL A 32 -1.92 10.56 -2.98
C VAL A 32 -0.82 11.58 -2.73
N ALA A 33 -0.37 11.72 -1.47
CA ALA A 33 0.74 12.58 -1.10
C ALA A 33 2.04 12.14 -1.79
N MET A 34 2.37 10.84 -1.80
CA MET A 34 3.55 10.31 -2.48
C MET A 34 3.55 10.66 -3.97
N ASN A 35 2.44 10.43 -4.68
CA ASN A 35 2.36 10.80 -6.10
C ASN A 35 2.53 12.31 -6.31
N ALA A 36 1.95 13.13 -5.43
CA ALA A 36 2.08 14.58 -5.49
C ALA A 36 3.53 15.04 -5.28
N GLU A 37 4.23 14.46 -4.30
CA GLU A 37 5.64 14.77 -4.01
C GLU A 37 6.56 14.33 -5.17
N VAL A 38 6.35 13.13 -5.71
CA VAL A 38 7.09 12.65 -6.88
C VAL A 38 6.87 13.58 -8.07
N ALA A 39 5.62 13.97 -8.35
CA ALA A 39 5.29 14.90 -9.42
C ALA A 39 5.86 16.31 -9.18
N ALA A 40 5.87 16.77 -7.93
CA ALA A 40 6.45 18.06 -7.58
C ALA A 40 7.98 18.05 -7.79
N ARG A 41 8.64 16.98 -7.34
CA ARG A 41 10.09 16.86 -7.47
C ARG A 41 10.54 16.68 -8.92
N ALA A 42 9.76 15.98 -9.74
CA ALA A 42 10.06 15.81 -11.16
C ALA A 42 10.17 17.13 -11.92
N ARG A 43 9.49 18.21 -11.48
CA ARG A 43 9.55 19.52 -12.11
C ARG A 43 10.94 20.17 -12.07
N ASP A 44 11.78 19.73 -11.13
CA ASP A 44 13.17 20.21 -11.02
C ASP A 44 14.08 19.59 -12.10
N TYR A 45 13.56 18.61 -12.86
CA TYR A 45 14.26 17.86 -13.89
C TYR A 45 13.48 17.94 -15.20
N PRO A 46 13.73 18.97 -16.03
CA PRO A 46 12.92 19.25 -17.23
C PRO A 46 13.03 18.18 -18.32
N ASP A 47 14.00 17.29 -18.20
CA ASP A 47 14.22 16.12 -19.06
C ASP A 47 13.48 14.86 -18.57
N LEU A 48 12.75 14.94 -17.45
CA LEU A 48 11.94 13.84 -16.90
C LEU A 48 10.45 14.06 -17.19
N GLU A 49 9.81 13.02 -17.74
CA GLU A 49 8.35 12.89 -17.82
C GLU A 49 7.89 11.69 -17.01
N ILE A 50 6.93 11.88 -16.09
CA ILE A 50 6.38 10.79 -15.29
C ILE A 50 4.92 10.56 -15.66
N VAL A 51 4.59 9.34 -16.06
CA VAL A 51 3.24 8.87 -16.32
C VAL A 51 2.77 8.00 -15.17
N PHE A 52 1.72 8.45 -14.48
CA PHE A 52 1.13 7.72 -13.36
C PHE A 52 0.01 6.80 -13.83
N ALA A 53 -0.08 5.61 -13.22
CA ALA A 53 -1.21 4.71 -13.34
C ALA A 53 -1.70 4.30 -11.96
N ASP A 54 -3.03 4.30 -11.76
CA ASP A 54 -3.71 3.85 -10.55
C ASP A 54 -4.38 2.51 -10.82
N ALA A 55 -3.92 1.47 -10.16
CA ALA A 55 -4.45 0.12 -10.32
C ALA A 55 -5.78 -0.12 -9.60
N GLN A 56 -6.23 0.79 -8.72
CA GLN A 56 -7.51 0.70 -8.01
C GLN A 56 -7.69 -0.60 -7.20
N GLN A 57 -6.59 -1.13 -6.65
CA GLN A 57 -6.50 -2.43 -5.97
C GLN A 57 -6.79 -3.66 -6.86
N ASP A 58 -6.75 -3.52 -8.17
CA ASP A 58 -6.94 -4.62 -9.11
C ASP A 58 -5.58 -5.07 -9.68
N ASN A 59 -5.22 -6.33 -9.38
CA ASN A 59 -3.96 -6.92 -9.84
C ASN A 59 -3.91 -7.04 -11.38
N ALA A 60 -5.03 -7.40 -12.03
CA ALA A 60 -5.07 -7.55 -13.48
C ALA A 60 -4.93 -6.19 -14.16
N LYS A 61 -5.57 -5.16 -13.61
CA LYS A 61 -5.40 -3.79 -14.08
C LYS A 61 -3.94 -3.34 -13.91
N GLN A 62 -3.32 -3.61 -12.76
CA GLN A 62 -1.92 -3.22 -12.54
C GLN A 62 -0.96 -3.93 -13.52
N VAL A 63 -1.18 -5.20 -13.80
CA VAL A 63 -0.44 -5.92 -14.86
C VAL A 63 -0.61 -5.22 -16.20
N ALA A 64 -1.84 -4.87 -16.59
CA ALA A 64 -2.12 -4.18 -17.85
C ALA A 64 -1.48 -2.79 -17.91
N ASP A 65 -1.45 -2.04 -16.79
CA ASP A 65 -0.81 -0.74 -16.68
C ASP A 65 0.71 -0.88 -16.94
N VAL A 66 1.37 -1.86 -16.30
CA VAL A 66 2.81 -2.12 -16.52
C VAL A 66 3.07 -2.55 -17.96
N GLU A 67 2.27 -3.45 -18.52
CA GLU A 67 2.40 -3.84 -19.94
C GLU A 67 2.22 -2.66 -20.89
N ASN A 68 1.37 -1.70 -20.55
CA ASN A 68 1.23 -0.46 -21.31
C ASN A 68 2.51 0.38 -21.25
N PHE A 69 3.13 0.51 -20.08
CA PHE A 69 4.43 1.18 -19.93
C PHE A 69 5.53 0.50 -20.78
N LEU A 70 5.56 -0.84 -20.80
CA LEU A 70 6.48 -1.58 -21.66
C LEU A 70 6.27 -1.27 -23.16
N ARG A 71 5.01 -1.20 -23.62
CA ARG A 71 4.68 -0.80 -25.00
C ARG A 71 5.09 0.62 -25.31
N GLN A 72 4.98 1.54 -24.33
CA GLN A 72 5.43 2.93 -24.45
C GLN A 72 6.95 3.08 -24.40
N ARG A 73 7.67 1.98 -24.08
CA ARG A 73 9.13 1.98 -23.93
C ARG A 73 9.62 2.98 -22.89
N VAL A 74 9.04 2.92 -21.68
CA VAL A 74 9.54 3.74 -20.57
C VAL A 74 11.01 3.46 -20.29
N ASP A 75 11.76 4.47 -19.92
CA ASP A 75 13.17 4.34 -19.56
C ASP A 75 13.38 3.82 -18.13
N LEU A 76 12.35 3.95 -17.29
CA LEU A 76 12.33 3.49 -15.91
C LEU A 76 10.90 3.08 -15.52
N LEU A 77 10.77 1.97 -14.82
CA LEU A 77 9.53 1.56 -14.16
C LEU A 77 9.66 1.78 -12.64
N MET A 78 8.75 2.59 -12.10
CA MET A 78 8.50 2.66 -10.66
C MET A 78 7.19 1.92 -10.36
N ILE A 79 7.17 1.05 -9.36
CA ILE A 79 5.97 0.28 -9.02
C ILE A 79 5.82 0.09 -7.50
N SER A 80 4.61 0.34 -6.99
CA SER A 80 4.16 -0.14 -5.69
C SER A 80 3.14 -1.27 -5.95
N PRO A 81 3.55 -2.55 -5.87
CA PRO A 81 2.68 -3.66 -6.25
C PRO A 81 1.47 -3.77 -5.33
N ASN A 82 0.30 -4.09 -5.87
CA ASN A 82 -0.88 -4.34 -5.05
C ASN A 82 -0.69 -5.61 -4.20
N GLU A 83 -0.31 -6.71 -4.85
CA GLU A 83 0.11 -7.94 -4.19
C GLU A 83 1.39 -8.47 -4.85
N ALA A 84 2.26 -9.14 -4.08
CA ALA A 84 3.55 -9.58 -4.58
C ALA A 84 3.42 -10.60 -5.72
N LYS A 85 2.75 -11.72 -5.45
CA LYS A 85 2.70 -12.89 -6.36
C LYS A 85 2.14 -12.58 -7.74
N PRO A 86 0.98 -11.91 -7.91
CA PRO A 86 0.44 -11.64 -9.24
C PRO A 86 1.24 -10.61 -10.03
N LEU A 87 1.95 -9.69 -9.36
CA LEU A 87 2.71 -8.63 -10.03
C LEU A 87 4.16 -9.04 -10.37
N THR A 88 4.72 -10.02 -9.67
CA THR A 88 6.09 -10.48 -9.91
C THR A 88 6.37 -10.80 -11.39
N PRO A 89 5.54 -11.57 -12.13
CA PRO A 89 5.86 -11.93 -13.51
C PRO A 89 5.96 -10.74 -14.46
N VAL A 90 5.14 -9.70 -14.30
CA VAL A 90 5.19 -8.53 -15.18
C VAL A 90 6.39 -7.64 -14.86
N VAL A 91 6.74 -7.51 -13.56
CA VAL A 91 7.93 -6.79 -13.12
C VAL A 91 9.20 -7.48 -13.60
N GLU A 92 9.28 -8.82 -13.51
CA GLU A 92 10.40 -9.59 -14.06
C GLU A 92 10.55 -9.39 -15.56
N ARG A 93 9.44 -9.34 -16.32
CA ARG A 93 9.51 -9.07 -17.76
C ARG A 93 10.11 -7.70 -18.04
N ALA A 94 9.71 -6.67 -17.30
CA ALA A 94 10.28 -5.32 -17.43
C ALA A 94 11.79 -5.34 -17.16
N PHE A 95 12.20 -5.94 -16.06
CA PHE A 95 13.60 -6.02 -15.65
C PHE A 95 14.46 -6.82 -16.65
N LYS A 96 13.96 -8.00 -17.11
CA LYS A 96 14.62 -8.82 -18.13
C LYS A 96 14.70 -8.15 -19.51
N ALA A 97 13.78 -7.22 -19.80
CA ALA A 97 13.84 -6.40 -21.02
C ALA A 97 14.88 -5.25 -20.91
N GLY A 98 15.59 -5.14 -19.79
CA GLY A 98 16.62 -4.13 -19.57
C GLY A 98 16.09 -2.79 -19.05
N ILE A 99 14.81 -2.70 -18.69
CA ILE A 99 14.24 -1.52 -18.09
C ILE A 99 14.61 -1.52 -16.59
N PRO A 100 15.28 -0.49 -16.06
CA PRO A 100 15.50 -0.33 -14.64
C PRO A 100 14.16 -0.31 -13.88
N VAL A 101 14.09 -1.01 -12.74
CA VAL A 101 12.87 -1.10 -11.94
C VAL A 101 13.14 -0.63 -10.52
N ILE A 102 12.33 0.31 -10.04
CA ILE A 102 12.27 0.72 -8.64
C ILE A 102 10.98 0.17 -8.03
N VAL A 103 11.11 -0.76 -7.11
CA VAL A 103 9.99 -1.29 -6.32
C VAL A 103 9.84 -0.46 -5.05
N ILE A 104 8.63 0.03 -4.76
CA ILE A 104 8.38 0.98 -3.68
C ILE A 104 7.34 0.44 -2.70
N ASP A 105 7.58 0.59 -1.40
CA ASP A 105 6.70 0.25 -0.28
C ASP A 105 6.39 -1.25 -0.20
N ARG A 106 5.67 -1.81 -1.18
CA ARG A 106 5.33 -3.24 -1.25
C ARG A 106 6.30 -3.95 -2.18
N GLY A 107 6.84 -5.09 -1.73
CA GLY A 107 7.77 -5.90 -2.52
C GLY A 107 7.09 -6.79 -3.55
N ILE A 108 7.92 -7.42 -4.38
CA ILE A 108 7.59 -8.56 -5.24
C ILE A 108 8.27 -9.83 -4.69
N GLU A 109 7.96 -11.00 -5.26
CA GLU A 109 8.73 -12.21 -5.00
C GLU A 109 10.08 -12.16 -5.77
N GLY A 110 11.18 -12.57 -5.11
CA GLY A 110 12.52 -12.54 -5.71
C GLY A 110 13.12 -11.13 -5.79
N GLU A 111 14.13 -10.97 -6.65
CA GLU A 111 15.01 -9.79 -6.72
C GLU A 111 15.12 -9.18 -8.12
N SER A 112 14.09 -9.35 -8.97
CA SER A 112 14.08 -8.82 -10.34
C SER A 112 13.75 -7.32 -10.35
N TYR A 113 14.59 -6.51 -9.72
CA TYR A 113 14.50 -5.04 -9.67
C TYR A 113 15.89 -4.42 -9.49
N THR A 114 16.02 -3.14 -9.81
CA THR A 114 17.25 -2.37 -9.64
C THR A 114 17.43 -1.95 -8.17
N THR A 115 16.34 -1.53 -7.53
CA THR A 115 16.33 -1.17 -6.11
C THR A 115 14.94 -1.33 -5.50
N PHE A 116 14.91 -1.60 -4.19
CA PHE A 116 13.71 -1.58 -3.37
C PHE A 116 13.79 -0.42 -2.36
N ILE A 117 12.71 0.33 -2.25
CA ILE A 117 12.56 1.42 -1.28
C ILE A 117 11.34 1.13 -0.42
N GLY A 118 11.56 0.74 0.82
CA GLY A 118 10.47 0.36 1.72
C GLY A 118 10.93 0.31 3.17
N ALA A 119 9.99 0.04 4.08
CA ALA A 119 10.25 -0.13 5.50
C ALA A 119 10.42 -1.62 5.86
N ASP A 120 11.11 -1.90 6.96
CA ASP A 120 11.09 -3.21 7.58
C ASP A 120 9.74 -3.43 8.29
N ASN A 121 8.82 -4.04 7.58
CA ASN A 121 7.45 -4.25 8.06
C ASN A 121 7.37 -5.32 9.16
N TYR A 122 8.32 -6.27 9.20
CA TYR A 122 8.41 -7.20 10.30
C TYR A 122 8.79 -6.49 11.59
N GLU A 123 9.79 -5.62 11.54
CA GLU A 123 10.23 -4.83 12.69
C GLU A 123 9.13 -3.87 13.17
N ILE A 124 8.38 -3.23 12.25
CA ILE A 124 7.20 -2.42 12.60
C ILE A 124 6.18 -3.26 13.39
N GLY A 125 5.86 -4.46 12.91
CA GLY A 125 4.96 -5.37 13.61
C GLY A 125 5.50 -5.79 14.97
N ARG A 126 6.79 -6.12 15.05
CA ARG A 126 7.45 -6.52 16.29
C ARG A 126 7.43 -5.42 17.35
N GLN A 127 7.70 -4.18 16.96
CA GLN A 127 7.62 -3.02 17.88
C GLN A 127 6.19 -2.77 18.34
N ALA A 128 5.21 -2.88 17.45
CA ALA A 128 3.80 -2.78 17.80
C ALA A 128 3.40 -3.86 18.82
N GLY A 129 3.81 -5.12 18.59
CA GLY A 129 3.54 -6.22 19.53
C GLY A 129 4.18 -6.03 20.90
N ALA A 130 5.43 -5.55 20.95
CA ALA A 130 6.09 -5.21 22.18
C ALA A 130 5.34 -4.11 22.97
N HIS A 131 4.91 -3.07 22.26
CA HIS A 131 4.13 -1.98 22.87
C HIS A 131 2.74 -2.43 23.34
N ILE A 132 2.08 -3.34 22.61
CA ILE A 132 0.83 -3.97 23.03
C ILE A 132 1.03 -4.74 24.34
N ALA A 133 2.11 -5.52 24.45
CA ALA A 133 2.42 -6.26 25.66
C ALA A 133 2.69 -5.34 26.86
N GLU A 134 3.35 -4.23 26.64
CA GLU A 134 3.58 -3.18 27.66
C GLU A 134 2.26 -2.54 28.13
N ILE A 135 1.45 -2.02 27.20
CA ILE A 135 0.17 -1.36 27.51
C ILE A 135 -0.77 -2.30 28.28
N LEU A 136 -0.89 -3.55 27.82
CA LEU A 136 -1.78 -4.53 28.40
C LEU A 136 -1.16 -5.32 29.57
N GLN A 137 0.08 -5.01 29.93
CA GLN A 137 0.81 -5.70 31.01
C GLN A 137 0.79 -7.23 30.83
N GLY A 138 0.89 -7.69 29.60
CA GLY A 138 0.93 -9.09 29.22
C GLY A 138 -0.41 -9.84 29.26
N GLN A 139 -1.53 -9.15 29.45
CA GLN A 139 -2.87 -9.78 29.54
C GLN A 139 -3.94 -8.93 28.83
N GLY A 140 -4.73 -9.54 27.95
CA GLY A 140 -5.85 -8.84 27.30
C GLY A 140 -6.34 -9.50 26.01
N ALA A 141 -7.52 -9.01 25.58
CA ALA A 141 -8.19 -9.42 24.36
C ALA A 141 -7.90 -8.41 23.24
N ILE A 142 -7.30 -8.87 22.17
CA ILE A 142 -6.83 -8.04 21.06
C ILE A 142 -7.66 -8.34 19.81
N VAL A 143 -8.03 -7.29 19.07
CA VAL A 143 -8.51 -7.38 17.68
C VAL A 143 -7.39 -6.87 16.78
N GLU A 144 -6.96 -7.67 15.81
CA GLU A 144 -6.01 -7.29 14.78
C GLU A 144 -6.77 -6.99 13.49
N ILE A 145 -6.71 -5.76 12.97
CA ILE A 145 -7.31 -5.39 11.68
C ILE A 145 -6.22 -5.35 10.62
N ARG A 146 -6.27 -6.35 9.71
CA ARG A 146 -5.20 -6.59 8.74
C ARG A 146 -5.40 -5.84 7.43
N GLY A 147 -4.27 -5.47 6.83
CA GLY A 147 -4.21 -5.01 5.44
C GLY A 147 -4.50 -6.12 4.43
N LEU A 148 -4.28 -5.85 3.15
CA LEU A 148 -4.48 -6.79 2.05
C LEU A 148 -3.59 -8.03 2.20
N PRO A 149 -4.14 -9.25 2.24
CA PRO A 149 -3.41 -10.47 2.61
C PRO A 149 -2.24 -10.83 1.70
N GLY A 150 -2.32 -10.52 0.41
CA GLY A 150 -1.25 -10.78 -0.57
C GLY A 150 -0.16 -9.71 -0.63
N SER A 151 -0.26 -8.66 0.19
CA SER A 151 0.76 -7.62 0.28
C SER A 151 1.80 -7.92 1.36
N PRO A 152 3.11 -7.88 1.05
CA PRO A 152 4.17 -8.17 2.02
C PRO A 152 4.06 -7.38 3.33
N PRO A 153 3.73 -6.07 3.35
CA PRO A 153 3.55 -5.35 4.60
C PRO A 153 2.49 -5.92 5.53
N ALA A 154 1.37 -6.45 5.00
CA ALA A 154 0.34 -7.06 5.84
C ALA A 154 0.81 -8.36 6.47
N ILE A 155 1.52 -9.18 5.70
CA ILE A 155 2.09 -10.45 6.17
C ILE A 155 3.12 -10.18 7.26
N ASP A 156 4.06 -9.27 7.00
CA ASP A 156 5.19 -9.02 7.88
C ASP A 156 4.79 -8.30 9.17
N ARG A 157 3.89 -7.29 9.10
CA ARG A 157 3.36 -6.61 10.31
C ARG A 157 2.59 -7.58 11.20
N SER A 158 1.76 -8.46 10.60
CA SER A 158 1.07 -9.51 11.35
C SER A 158 2.07 -10.44 12.01
N ARG A 159 3.02 -11.00 11.25
CA ARG A 159 4.02 -11.93 11.76
C ARG A 159 4.85 -11.31 12.89
N GLY A 160 5.39 -10.12 12.69
CA GLY A 160 6.18 -9.43 13.70
C GLY A 160 5.43 -9.18 15.00
N MET A 161 4.16 -8.75 14.91
CA MET A 161 3.31 -8.53 16.09
C MET A 161 3.01 -9.86 16.81
N HIS A 162 2.64 -10.92 16.09
CA HIS A 162 2.38 -12.23 16.65
C HIS A 162 3.62 -12.81 17.36
N ASP A 163 4.80 -12.71 16.74
CA ASP A 163 6.05 -13.18 17.33
C ASP A 163 6.39 -12.42 18.62
N ALA A 164 6.16 -11.11 18.66
CA ALA A 164 6.42 -10.30 19.83
C ALA A 164 5.51 -10.62 21.02
N ILE A 165 4.22 -10.92 20.77
CA ILE A 165 3.28 -11.24 21.85
C ILE A 165 3.30 -12.72 22.23
N ALA A 166 3.94 -13.61 21.48
CA ALA A 166 3.95 -15.06 21.73
C ALA A 166 4.46 -15.46 23.12
N ALA A 167 5.37 -14.69 23.70
CA ALA A 167 5.89 -14.91 25.06
C ALA A 167 4.86 -14.56 26.17
N HIS A 168 3.78 -13.87 25.84
CA HIS A 168 2.78 -13.36 26.78
C HIS A 168 1.49 -14.18 26.71
N GLN A 169 1.43 -15.31 27.44
CA GLN A 169 0.30 -16.25 27.41
C GLN A 169 -1.07 -15.64 27.79
N GLY A 170 -1.08 -14.49 28.45
CA GLY A 170 -2.29 -13.74 28.80
C GLY A 170 -2.84 -12.87 27.66
N LEU A 171 -2.07 -12.62 26.59
CA LEU A 171 -2.52 -11.89 25.42
C LEU A 171 -3.19 -12.84 24.41
N ARG A 172 -4.36 -12.47 23.93
CA ARG A 172 -5.13 -13.30 23.00
C ARG A 172 -5.67 -12.46 21.84
N ILE A 173 -5.36 -12.86 20.62
CA ILE A 173 -6.01 -12.32 19.42
C ILE A 173 -7.36 -13.00 19.30
N MET A 174 -8.43 -12.27 19.60
CA MET A 174 -9.80 -12.76 19.57
C MET A 174 -10.41 -12.75 18.17
N HIS A 175 -9.96 -11.82 17.32
CA HIS A 175 -10.45 -11.63 15.98
C HIS A 175 -9.39 -10.95 15.12
N SER A 176 -9.25 -11.41 13.86
CA SER A 176 -8.22 -10.88 12.96
C SER A 176 -8.79 -10.68 11.54
N PRO A 177 -9.73 -9.71 11.36
CA PRO A 177 -10.37 -9.46 10.08
C PRO A 177 -9.45 -8.73 9.10
N VAL A 178 -9.77 -8.88 7.82
CA VAL A 178 -9.13 -8.14 6.73
C VAL A 178 -9.94 -6.88 6.43
N ALA A 179 -9.24 -5.75 6.26
CA ALA A 179 -9.84 -4.46 5.86
C ALA A 179 -9.04 -3.77 4.73
N ASN A 180 -8.23 -4.51 3.99
CA ASN A 180 -7.60 -4.14 2.73
C ASN A 180 -6.93 -2.75 2.71
N TRP A 181 -6.42 -2.27 3.85
CA TRP A 181 -5.83 -0.95 4.08
C TRP A 181 -6.85 0.20 4.14
N LEU A 182 -8.17 -0.07 4.04
CA LEU A 182 -9.21 0.94 3.87
C LEU A 182 -9.94 1.24 5.19
N ARG A 183 -10.20 2.52 5.41
CA ARG A 183 -10.85 3.04 6.62
C ARG A 183 -12.28 2.52 6.78
N GLU A 184 -13.05 2.56 5.70
CA GLU A 184 -14.47 2.17 5.69
C GLU A 184 -14.63 0.67 5.96
N GLU A 185 -13.76 -0.15 5.39
CA GLU A 185 -13.75 -1.60 5.64
C GLU A 185 -13.37 -1.89 7.10
N ALA A 186 -12.33 -1.22 7.62
CA ALA A 186 -11.94 -1.37 9.02
C ALA A 186 -13.04 -0.94 9.99
N MET A 187 -13.80 0.11 9.67
CA MET A 187 -14.95 0.53 10.45
C MET A 187 -16.02 -0.57 10.48
N ALA A 188 -16.38 -1.14 9.33
CA ALA A 188 -17.35 -2.23 9.25
C ALA A 188 -16.87 -3.49 10.01
N GLN A 189 -15.61 -3.88 9.84
CA GLN A 189 -15.01 -5.01 10.55
C GLN A 189 -15.01 -4.79 12.08
N MET A 190 -14.72 -3.58 12.53
CA MET A 190 -14.75 -3.26 13.95
C MET A 190 -16.17 -3.25 14.51
N GLU A 191 -17.17 -2.78 13.79
CA GLU A 191 -18.58 -2.87 14.19
C GLU A 191 -19.00 -4.33 14.42
N MET A 192 -18.59 -5.25 13.52
CA MET A 192 -18.83 -6.70 13.68
C MET A 192 -18.06 -7.26 14.87
N ALA A 193 -16.80 -6.90 15.06
CA ALA A 193 -16.00 -7.35 16.21
C ALA A 193 -16.62 -6.91 17.54
N LEU A 194 -17.06 -5.65 17.64
CA LEU A 194 -17.73 -5.12 18.82
C LEU A 194 -19.07 -5.82 19.11
N ALA A 195 -19.79 -6.28 18.09
CA ALA A 195 -21.03 -7.04 18.28
C ALA A 195 -20.77 -8.46 18.77
N ALA A 196 -19.70 -9.10 18.29
CA ALA A 196 -19.37 -10.48 18.59
C ALA A 196 -18.62 -10.68 19.90
N HIS A 197 -17.84 -9.68 20.33
CA HIS A 197 -16.96 -9.80 21.50
C HIS A 197 -17.37 -8.79 22.59
N PRO A 198 -17.75 -9.26 23.79
CA PRO A 198 -18.19 -8.38 24.87
C PRO A 198 -17.06 -7.58 25.49
N ARG A 199 -15.81 -8.04 25.28
CA ARG A 199 -14.61 -7.37 25.76
C ARG A 199 -13.55 -7.34 24.68
N ILE A 200 -13.05 -6.15 24.37
CA ILE A 200 -11.88 -5.88 23.54
C ILE A 200 -11.04 -4.87 24.31
N ASP A 201 -9.82 -5.25 24.65
CA ASP A 201 -8.93 -4.41 25.46
C ASP A 201 -8.06 -3.51 24.57
N LEU A 202 -7.73 -3.98 23.35
CA LEU A 202 -6.90 -3.23 22.40
C LEU A 202 -7.25 -3.62 20.96
N VAL A 203 -7.12 -2.65 20.06
CA VAL A 203 -7.19 -2.87 18.61
C VAL A 203 -5.84 -2.53 17.98
N TYR A 204 -5.24 -3.49 17.28
CA TYR A 204 -4.08 -3.29 16.43
C TYR A 204 -4.54 -3.21 14.97
N ALA A 205 -4.34 -2.09 14.33
CA ALA A 205 -4.61 -1.90 12.90
C ALA A 205 -3.28 -1.72 12.15
N HIS A 206 -3.18 -2.33 10.96
CA HIS A 206 -1.93 -2.33 10.21
C HIS A 206 -1.59 -0.96 9.60
N ASN A 207 -2.51 0.03 9.55
CA ASN A 207 -2.23 1.41 9.17
C ASN A 207 -3.17 2.39 9.86
N ASP A 208 -2.87 3.70 9.74
CA ASP A 208 -3.62 4.78 10.36
C ASP A 208 -5.07 4.89 9.84
N PRO A 209 -5.36 4.81 8.51
CA PRO A 209 -6.73 4.83 8.04
C PRO A 209 -7.61 3.76 8.68
N MET A 210 -7.12 2.52 8.80
CA MET A 210 -7.85 1.44 9.45
C MET A 210 -8.01 1.67 10.96
N ALA A 211 -6.97 2.21 11.64
CA ALA A 211 -7.07 2.57 13.06
C ALA A 211 -8.14 3.64 13.29
N VAL A 212 -8.21 4.66 12.44
CA VAL A 212 -9.26 5.70 12.47
C VAL A 212 -10.64 5.08 12.24
N GLY A 213 -10.78 4.14 11.28
CA GLY A 213 -12.03 3.41 11.02
C GLY A 213 -12.50 2.66 12.27
N ALA A 214 -11.62 1.89 12.89
CA ALA A 214 -11.91 1.15 14.12
C ALA A 214 -12.31 2.08 15.28
N TYR A 215 -11.60 3.18 15.46
CA TYR A 215 -11.91 4.19 16.48
C TYR A 215 -13.30 4.80 16.27
N LEU A 216 -13.67 5.14 15.05
CA LEU A 216 -14.99 5.70 14.73
C LEU A 216 -16.11 4.69 15.03
N ALA A 217 -15.94 3.41 14.72
CA ALA A 217 -16.89 2.35 15.07
C ALA A 217 -17.08 2.23 16.61
N ALA A 218 -15.96 2.21 17.34
CA ALA A 218 -15.99 2.13 18.80
C ALA A 218 -16.69 3.35 19.44
N ARG A 219 -16.43 4.54 18.93
CA ARG A 219 -17.11 5.77 19.40
C ARG A 219 -18.62 5.76 19.15
N ARG A 220 -19.07 5.29 17.98
CA ARG A 220 -20.50 5.18 17.66
C ARG A 220 -21.21 4.28 18.66
N ARG A 221 -20.62 3.11 18.96
CA ARG A 221 -21.19 2.17 19.92
C ARG A 221 -21.29 2.78 21.34
N ALA A 222 -20.23 3.45 21.78
CA ALA A 222 -20.23 4.12 23.11
C ALA A 222 -21.28 5.24 23.21
N GLY A 223 -21.54 5.96 22.10
CA GLY A 223 -22.57 7.00 22.04
C GLY A 223 -24.01 6.46 21.99
N SER A 224 -24.22 5.26 21.44
CA SER A 224 -25.54 4.60 21.36
C SER A 224 -25.92 3.85 22.66
N ALA A 225 -24.99 3.68 23.58
CA ALA A 225 -25.22 3.04 24.88
C ALA A 225 -25.60 4.01 26.01
N ARG A 226 -25.75 5.31 25.70
CA ARG A 226 -26.24 6.36 26.60
C ARG A 226 -27.70 6.76 26.25
#